data_c626243cfc2a3a5ae0bcb97baeef4f8a
#
_entry.id   c626243cfc2a3a5ae0bcb97baeef4f8a
#
_cell.length_a   1.000
_cell.length_b   1.000
_cell.length_c   1.000
_cell.angle_alpha   90.00
_cell.angle_beta   90.00
_cell.angle_gamma   90.00
#
_symmetry.space_group_name_H-M   'P 1'
#
loop_
_entity.id
_entity.type
_entity.pdbx_description
1 polymer ?
#
loop_
_entity_poly.entity_id
_entity_poly.type
_entity_poly.pdbx_seq_one_letter_code
_entity_poly.pdbx_strand_id
1 'polypeptide(L)'
;MRHLFIINPAAGRPESTARLETLLSRLSFPHEVAYTREAGDAQRLAATAVRTGGPVRIYACGGDGTLNEVVNGAAGFDNAAVTCVPKGTGNDFLKLFGPRFRELFYDLEALA
;
A
#
# COMPACT_ATOMS: atom_id res chain seq x y z
N MET A 1 -1.64 16.52 -0.98
CA MET A 1 -1.18 15.31 -0.27
C MET A 1 -0.50 14.36 -1.24
N ARG A 2 0.64 13.83 -0.85
CA ARG A 2 1.33 12.81 -1.64
C ARG A 2 0.69 11.44 -1.38
N HIS A 3 0.64 10.62 -2.41
CA HIS A 3 0.15 9.24 -2.33
C HIS A 3 1.26 8.31 -2.79
N LEU A 4 1.73 7.46 -1.89
CA LEU A 4 2.81 6.51 -2.18
C LEU A 4 2.32 5.09 -1.96
N PHE A 5 2.36 4.29 -3.02
CA PHE A 5 2.05 2.86 -2.94
C PHE A 5 3.34 2.07 -2.85
N ILE A 6 3.52 1.38 -1.72
CA ILE A 6 4.67 0.50 -1.52
C ILE A 6 4.19 -0.92 -1.75
N ILE A 7 4.70 -1.55 -2.80
CA ILE A 7 4.25 -2.86 -3.24
C ILE A 7 5.33 -3.90 -2.98
N ASN A 8 4.95 -4.97 -2.28
CA ASN A 8 5.79 -6.15 -2.14
C ASN A 8 5.37 -7.17 -3.20
N PRO A 9 6.11 -7.32 -4.31
CA PRO A 9 5.70 -8.23 -5.38
C PRO A 9 5.81 -9.70 -4.99
N ALA A 10 6.55 -10.01 -3.94
CA ALA A 10 6.67 -11.38 -3.44
C ALA A 10 5.48 -11.80 -2.58
N ALA A 11 4.65 -10.85 -2.13
CA ALA A 11 3.46 -11.18 -1.33
C ALA A 11 2.34 -11.67 -2.23
N GLY A 12 1.71 -12.76 -1.85
CA GLY A 12 0.61 -13.32 -2.61
C GLY A 12 1.06 -13.96 -3.93
N ARG A 13 0.15 -14.01 -4.87
CA ARG A 13 0.40 -14.60 -6.19
C ARG A 13 0.88 -13.52 -7.17
N PRO A 14 1.63 -13.92 -8.22
CA PRO A 14 2.06 -12.96 -9.25
C PRO A 14 0.91 -12.17 -9.87
N GLU A 15 -0.25 -12.80 -10.04
CA GLU A 15 -1.44 -12.16 -10.62
C GLU A 15 -1.93 -11.00 -9.76
N SER A 16 -1.70 -11.06 -8.45
CA SER A 16 -2.11 -9.99 -7.53
C SER A 16 -1.37 -8.69 -7.81
N THR A 17 -0.09 -8.77 -8.13
CA THR A 17 0.70 -7.60 -8.49
C THR A 17 0.17 -6.97 -9.79
N ALA A 18 -0.04 -7.79 -10.82
CA ALA A 18 -0.54 -7.31 -12.10
C ALA A 18 -1.92 -6.67 -11.96
N ARG A 19 -2.79 -7.27 -11.15
CA ARG A 19 -4.13 -6.72 -10.91
C ARG A 19 -4.06 -5.37 -10.22
N LEU A 20 -3.20 -5.25 -9.21
CA LEU A 20 -3.01 -4.00 -8.50
C LEU A 20 -2.45 -2.92 -9.44
N GLU A 21 -1.45 -3.26 -10.24
CA GLU A 21 -0.90 -2.33 -11.21
C GLU A 21 -1.94 -1.83 -12.20
N THR A 22 -2.84 -2.71 -12.64
CA THR A 22 -3.94 -2.32 -13.50
C THR A 22 -4.86 -1.32 -12.82
N LEU A 23 -5.20 -1.56 -11.54
CA LEU A 23 -6.02 -0.63 -10.78
C LEU A 23 -5.33 0.72 -10.60
N LEU A 24 -4.04 0.71 -10.28
CA LEU A 24 -3.29 1.95 -10.08
C LEU A 24 -3.20 2.78 -11.36
N SER A 25 -3.12 2.11 -12.53
CA SER A 25 -3.06 2.80 -13.81
C SER A 25 -4.34 3.58 -14.13
N ARG A 26 -5.44 3.28 -13.42
CA ARG A 26 -6.74 3.93 -13.63
C ARG A 26 -6.97 5.08 -12.65
N LEU A 27 -6.06 5.33 -11.72
CA LEU A 27 -6.23 6.42 -10.77
C LEU A 27 -6.13 7.76 -11.48
N SER A 28 -7.03 8.68 -11.13
CA SER A 28 -7.07 10.01 -11.71
C SER A 28 -6.18 11.02 -10.99
N PHE A 29 -5.72 10.69 -9.78
CA PHE A 29 -4.88 11.59 -9.01
C PHE A 29 -3.40 11.20 -9.11
N PRO A 30 -2.48 12.17 -8.95
CA PRO A 30 -1.05 11.88 -8.97
C PRO A 30 -0.65 10.95 -7.83
N HIS A 31 0.18 9.98 -8.11
CA HIS A 31 0.67 9.03 -7.12
C HIS A 31 2.04 8.50 -7.50
N GLU A 32 2.73 7.94 -6.51
CA GLU A 32 4.03 7.30 -6.69
C GLU A 32 3.90 5.82 -6.37
N VAL A 33 4.72 4.99 -7.03
CA VAL A 33 4.76 3.55 -6.80
C VAL A 33 6.20 3.14 -6.54
N ALA A 34 6.42 2.39 -5.47
CA ALA A 34 7.72 1.83 -5.14
C ALA A 34 7.59 0.34 -4.85
N TYR A 35 8.55 -0.44 -5.29
CA TYR A 35 8.55 -1.88 -5.10
C TYR A 35 9.61 -2.29 -4.10
N THR A 36 9.28 -3.25 -3.23
CA THR A 36 10.27 -3.82 -2.32
C THR A 36 10.99 -4.99 -2.98
N ARG A 37 12.23 -5.21 -2.59
CA ARG A 37 13.06 -6.32 -3.09
C ARG A 37 13.43 -7.29 -2.00
N GLU A 38 13.55 -6.80 -0.75
CA GLU A 38 13.96 -7.62 0.38
C GLU A 38 13.38 -7.07 1.67
N ALA A 39 13.53 -7.83 2.75
CA ALA A 39 13.08 -7.41 4.06
C ALA A 39 13.73 -6.08 4.46
N GLY A 40 12.96 -5.19 5.08
CA GLY A 40 13.41 -3.87 5.48
C GLY A 40 13.19 -2.77 4.44
N ASP A 41 12.98 -3.13 3.18
CA ASP A 41 12.78 -2.12 2.12
C ASP A 41 11.55 -1.26 2.35
N ALA A 42 10.44 -1.87 2.75
CA ALA A 42 9.21 -1.11 2.96
C ALA A 42 9.37 -0.12 4.11
N GLN A 43 10.08 -0.50 5.17
CA GLN A 43 10.36 0.40 6.28
C GLN A 43 11.21 1.58 5.84
N ARG A 44 12.25 1.34 5.05
CA ARG A 44 13.14 2.38 4.55
C ARG A 44 12.40 3.33 3.60
N LEU A 45 11.58 2.80 2.71
CA LEU A 45 10.80 3.61 1.78
C LEU A 45 9.81 4.50 2.52
N ALA A 46 9.12 3.96 3.54
CA ALA A 46 8.20 4.73 4.35
C ALA A 46 8.92 5.82 5.13
N ALA A 47 10.05 5.49 5.76
CA ALA A 47 10.84 6.46 6.51
C ALA A 47 11.31 7.61 5.63
N THR A 48 11.77 7.31 4.43
CA THR A 48 12.20 8.34 3.47
C THR A 48 11.03 9.24 3.08
N ALA A 49 9.86 8.66 2.82
CA ALA A 49 8.69 9.41 2.41
C ALA A 49 8.24 10.43 3.47
N VAL A 50 8.23 10.02 4.75
CA VAL A 50 7.79 10.92 5.82
C VAL A 50 8.80 12.00 6.14
N ARG A 51 10.08 11.74 5.92
CA ARG A 51 11.15 12.71 6.18
C ARG A 51 11.22 13.84 5.16
N THR A 52 10.70 13.64 3.97
CA THR A 52 10.69 14.68 2.95
C THR A 52 9.73 15.82 3.26
N GLY A 53 8.91 15.65 4.30
CA GLY A 53 7.99 16.70 4.76
C GLY A 53 6.70 16.71 3.97
N GLY A 54 5.72 17.40 4.51
CA GLY A 54 4.40 17.50 3.90
C GLY A 54 3.54 16.26 4.15
N PRO A 55 2.23 16.41 3.97
CA PRO A 55 1.30 15.28 4.17
C PRO A 55 1.53 14.18 3.14
N VAL A 56 1.56 12.94 3.62
CA VAL A 56 1.71 11.76 2.76
C VAL A 56 0.80 10.64 3.25
N ARG A 57 0.13 9.99 2.31
CA ARG A 57 -0.59 8.75 2.57
C ARG A 57 0.20 7.60 1.95
N ILE A 58 0.57 6.64 2.76
CA ILE A 58 1.34 5.48 2.33
C ILE A 58 0.41 4.28 2.30
N TYR A 59 0.35 3.63 1.15
CA TYR A 59 -0.46 2.43 0.95
C TYR A 59 0.47 1.23 1.00
N ALA A 60 0.32 0.43 2.05
CA ALA A 60 1.12 -0.79 2.22
C ALA A 60 0.45 -1.91 1.44
N CYS A 61 1.01 -2.24 0.28
CA CYS A 61 0.45 -3.23 -0.63
C CYS A 61 1.21 -4.55 -0.48
N GLY A 62 0.70 -5.42 0.37
CA GLY A 62 1.35 -6.69 0.69
C GLY A 62 0.61 -7.40 1.80
N GLY A 63 1.33 -8.21 2.54
CA GLY A 63 0.81 -8.89 3.72
C GLY A 63 1.12 -8.14 5.01
N ASP A 64 0.98 -8.84 6.13
CA ASP A 64 1.21 -8.26 7.45
C ASP A 64 2.64 -7.75 7.63
N GLY A 65 3.61 -8.42 7.05
CA GLY A 65 5.00 -8.00 7.13
C GLY A 65 5.24 -6.66 6.46
N THR A 66 4.66 -6.45 5.29
CA THR A 66 4.77 -5.17 4.58
C THR A 66 4.11 -4.05 5.38
N LEU A 67 2.92 -4.30 5.89
CA LEU A 67 2.20 -3.32 6.72
C LEU A 67 3.01 -2.96 7.96
N ASN A 68 3.56 -3.96 8.64
CA ASN A 68 4.35 -3.75 9.84
C ASN A 68 5.59 -2.89 9.56
N GLU A 69 6.28 -3.15 8.45
CA GLU A 69 7.45 -2.36 8.05
C GLU A 69 7.08 -0.91 7.74
N VAL A 70 5.98 -0.71 7.02
CA VAL A 70 5.52 0.64 6.68
C VAL A 70 5.16 1.41 7.95
N VAL A 71 4.42 0.79 8.85
CA VAL A 71 4.03 1.42 10.12
C VAL A 71 5.28 1.79 10.93
N ASN A 72 6.26 0.90 11.02
CA ASN A 72 7.49 1.18 11.74
C ASN A 72 8.29 2.31 11.09
N GLY A 73 8.34 2.36 9.77
CA GLY A 73 9.04 3.42 9.06
C GLY A 73 8.39 4.79 9.23
N ALA A 74 7.07 4.83 9.34
CA ALA A 74 6.31 6.07 9.52
C ALA A 74 6.15 6.47 10.99
N ALA A 75 6.56 5.61 11.93
CA ALA A 75 6.36 5.84 13.36
C ALA A 75 7.03 7.14 13.82
N GLY A 76 6.33 7.88 14.66
CA GLY A 76 6.84 9.15 15.19
C GLY A 76 6.59 10.36 14.30
N PHE A 77 6.00 10.17 13.13
CA PHE A 77 5.68 11.26 12.22
C PHE A 77 4.16 11.41 12.10
N ASP A 78 3.67 12.60 12.38
CA ASP A 78 2.24 12.89 12.33
C ASP A 78 1.76 13.41 10.98
N ASN A 79 2.67 13.54 10.01
CA ASN A 79 2.34 13.93 8.64
C ASN A 79 1.98 12.75 7.75
N ALA A 80 1.98 11.53 8.27
CA ALA A 80 1.73 10.33 7.50
C ALA A 80 0.44 9.63 7.93
N ALA A 81 -0.31 9.15 6.95
CA ALA A 81 -1.39 8.20 7.16
C ALA A 81 -1.02 6.91 6.45
N VAL A 82 -1.28 5.77 7.08
CA VAL A 82 -0.98 4.46 6.49
C VAL A 82 -2.28 3.73 6.21
N THR A 83 -2.41 3.23 4.99
CA THR A 83 -3.56 2.45 4.55
C THR A 83 -3.06 1.08 4.10
N CYS A 84 -3.69 0.03 4.58
CA CYS A 84 -3.38 -1.32 4.14
C CYS A 84 -4.14 -1.61 2.85
N VAL A 85 -3.40 -1.97 1.79
CA VAL A 85 -3.99 -2.48 0.56
C VAL A 85 -3.55 -3.94 0.45
N PRO A 86 -4.40 -4.83 0.82
CA PRO A 86 -4.01 -6.23 0.90
C PRO A 86 -3.81 -6.82 -0.47
N LYS A 87 -2.63 -7.32 -0.67
CA LYS A 87 -2.21 -8.01 -1.85
C LYS A 87 -2.15 -9.48 -1.49
N GLY A 88 -3.32 -10.01 -1.16
CA GLY A 88 -3.39 -11.34 -0.59
C GLY A 88 -3.59 -12.44 -1.60
N THR A 89 -3.70 -13.63 -1.06
CA THR A 89 -3.93 -14.85 -1.78
C THR A 89 -5.41 -15.00 -2.15
N GLY A 90 -5.87 -14.12 -3.05
CA GLY A 90 -7.19 -14.30 -3.65
C GLY A 90 -8.37 -14.08 -2.68
N ASN A 91 -9.27 -15.04 -2.67
CA ASN A 91 -10.56 -14.90 -1.99
C ASN A 91 -10.48 -14.79 -0.47
N ASP A 92 -9.45 -15.36 0.15
CA ASP A 92 -9.33 -15.34 1.61
C ASP A 92 -9.19 -13.92 2.14
N PHE A 93 -8.53 -13.10 1.37
CA PHE A 93 -8.35 -11.71 1.70
C PHE A 93 -9.66 -10.93 1.67
N LEU A 94 -10.47 -11.18 0.64
CA LEU A 94 -11.78 -10.55 0.51
C LEU A 94 -12.72 -10.95 1.65
N LYS A 95 -12.55 -12.15 2.22
CA LYS A 95 -13.36 -12.61 3.34
C LYS A 95 -13.10 -11.87 4.63
N LEU A 96 -11.86 -11.40 4.85
CA LEU A 96 -11.50 -10.68 6.07
C LEU A 96 -12.19 -9.34 6.17
N PHE A 97 -12.47 -8.71 5.05
CA PHE A 97 -13.01 -7.35 5.01
C PHE A 97 -14.45 -7.29 4.51
N GLY A 98 -15.01 -8.42 4.09
CA GLY A 98 -16.38 -8.51 3.62
C GLY A 98 -16.63 -7.72 2.34
N PRO A 99 -17.91 -7.60 1.93
CA PRO A 99 -18.26 -6.93 0.66
C PRO A 99 -17.83 -5.47 0.62
N ARG A 100 -17.90 -4.78 1.75
CA ARG A 100 -17.56 -3.37 1.84
C ARG A 100 -16.09 -3.11 1.55
N PHE A 101 -15.24 -4.01 1.99
CA PHE A 101 -13.82 -3.90 1.73
C PHE A 101 -13.53 -4.10 0.25
N ARG A 102 -14.24 -5.00 -0.39
CA ARG A 102 -14.09 -5.25 -1.82
C ARG A 102 -14.36 -4.00 -2.63
N GLU A 103 -15.39 -3.23 -2.25
CA GLU A 103 -15.70 -1.97 -2.91
C GLU A 103 -14.56 -0.96 -2.75
N LEU A 104 -14.03 -0.84 -1.54
CA LEU A 104 -12.92 0.07 -1.26
C LEU A 104 -11.66 -0.34 -2.00
N PHE A 105 -11.42 -1.63 -2.15
CA PHE A 105 -10.26 -2.13 -2.85
C PHE A 105 -10.28 -1.81 -4.34
N TYR A 106 -11.45 -1.88 -4.95
CA TYR A 106 -11.61 -1.58 -6.37
C TYR A 106 -11.82 -0.09 -6.65
N ASP A 107 -12.12 0.68 -5.64
CA ASP A 107 -12.26 2.13 -5.73
C ASP A 107 -11.15 2.79 -4.90
N LEU A 108 -9.95 2.76 -5.44
CA LEU A 108 -8.78 3.32 -4.74
C LEU A 108 -8.91 4.84 -4.57
N GLU A 109 -9.65 5.51 -5.43
CA GLU A 109 -9.84 6.95 -5.29
C GLU A 109 -10.65 7.29 -4.03
N ALA A 110 -11.55 6.41 -3.62
CA ALA A 110 -12.29 6.59 -2.38
C ALA A 110 -11.40 6.45 -1.15
N LEU A 111 -10.28 5.72 -1.26
CA LEU A 111 -9.32 5.57 -0.16
C LEU A 111 -8.43 6.79 -0.01
N ALA A 112 -8.24 7.52 -1.07
CA ALA A 112 -7.42 8.72 -1.05
C ALA A 112 -8.20 9.90 -0.51
#